data_8e5827204c183d94f365d286ced04068
#
_entry.id   8e5827204c183d94f365d286ced04068
#
_cell.length_a   1.000
_cell.length_b   1.000
_cell.length_c   1.000
_cell.angle_alpha   90.00
_cell.angle_beta   90.00
_cell.angle_gamma   90.00
#
_symmetry.space_group_name_H-M   'P 1'
#
loop_
_entity.id
_entity.type
_entity.pdbx_description
1 polymer ?
#
loop_
_entity_poly.entity_id
_entity_poly.type
_entity_poly.pdbx_seq_one_letter_code
_entity_poly.pdbx_strand_id
1 'polypeptide(L)'
;MGIDNISSKLLKELRFQLITPLKIILEKMIMQSSFPKTWKIAKVIPLFKKGDPKEPGNYRPISLLPAFSKLAEKLLASQMYEYLEKNNILPKTQFGFRRGKSTGQAVTNLVYELEHLNAKKKRYALIMIDFSKAFDLIDHKILQAKLRKLGFHANSIKLLISYLERRQQYVHCNNKNSDLKTLAAVGCPQGSVLGPLLYLIYTIDITNLIGEHFHIMFADDTGLIIEIDDQHSLRDVEILMGRILKHFTMNKLKMNIEKTVILGKGIEGEILVEGKKMEIQSQSKGERYLGVKINPQLNWNEHFNDLTKKLKLGLYALAKIKRIKNVHVKKSVYEAFIKSHLTYAMHAWYPGLTKSQKDILEKLNKAAVRMIVGARKQAHSAEIYKTLTILRVEDLFITTVVAGARRLKERINNNNNLNKYMVITEPKTRSAINYNPRQKGNVIRTHARILNSQKDYLQKKTIHRSNYGGHEKRHIASVPYRMRWHWM
;
A
#
# COMPACT_ATOMS: atom_id res chain seq x y z
N MET A 1 -19.09 -15.36 -3.24
CA MET A 1 -20.27 -15.12 -2.40
C MET A 1 -20.04 -15.77 -1.06
N GLY A 2 -20.57 -15.21 0.03
CA GLY A 2 -20.54 -15.82 1.37
C GLY A 2 -21.44 -17.06 1.43
N ILE A 3 -21.61 -17.60 2.65
CA ILE A 3 -22.47 -18.77 2.90
C ILE A 3 -23.96 -18.51 2.54
N ASP A 4 -24.39 -17.25 2.60
CA ASP A 4 -25.74 -16.77 2.26
C ASP A 4 -26.02 -16.73 0.76
N ASN A 5 -25.03 -16.96 -0.08
CA ASN A 5 -25.07 -16.83 -1.54
C ASN A 5 -25.59 -15.48 -2.05
N ILE A 6 -25.58 -14.43 -1.21
CA ILE A 6 -25.99 -13.08 -1.58
C ILE A 6 -24.83 -12.37 -2.28
N SER A 7 -25.06 -11.94 -3.53
CA SER A 7 -24.05 -11.20 -4.30
C SER A 7 -24.11 -9.71 -4.01
N SER A 8 -22.96 -9.04 -4.12
CA SER A 8 -22.91 -7.58 -4.05
C SER A 8 -23.72 -6.90 -5.17
N LYS A 9 -23.93 -7.57 -6.32
CA LYS A 9 -24.77 -7.09 -7.42
C LYS A 9 -26.22 -7.03 -6.98
N LEU A 10 -26.75 -8.11 -6.39
CA LEU A 10 -28.12 -8.17 -5.88
C LEU A 10 -28.37 -7.07 -4.83
N LEU A 11 -27.44 -6.88 -3.89
CA LEU A 11 -27.54 -5.81 -2.89
C LEU A 11 -27.58 -4.41 -3.53
N LYS A 12 -26.83 -4.20 -4.62
CA LYS A 12 -26.83 -2.94 -5.34
C LYS A 12 -28.17 -2.68 -6.06
N GLU A 13 -28.74 -3.71 -6.63
CA GLU A 13 -30.03 -3.63 -7.33
C GLU A 13 -31.18 -3.37 -6.34
N LEU A 14 -31.20 -4.09 -5.22
CA LEU A 14 -32.23 -3.98 -4.17
C LEU A 14 -31.92 -2.90 -3.11
N ARG A 15 -31.01 -1.99 -3.38
CA ARG A 15 -30.51 -1.05 -2.35
C ARG A 15 -31.59 -0.23 -1.67
N PHE A 16 -32.60 0.21 -2.42
CA PHE A 16 -33.67 1.05 -1.86
C PHE A 16 -34.61 0.26 -0.95
N GLN A 17 -34.94 -0.98 -1.31
CA GLN A 17 -35.77 -1.88 -0.51
C GLN A 17 -35.07 -2.35 0.77
N LEU A 18 -33.73 -2.51 0.71
CA LEU A 18 -32.92 -3.03 1.80
C LEU A 18 -32.51 -1.96 2.83
N ILE A 19 -32.61 -0.66 2.52
CA ILE A 19 -32.17 0.41 3.44
C ILE A 19 -32.87 0.32 4.81
N THR A 20 -34.21 0.26 4.81
CA THR A 20 -34.98 0.27 6.08
C THR A 20 -34.73 -0.98 6.93
N PRO A 21 -34.87 -2.22 6.43
CA PRO A 21 -34.62 -3.40 7.24
C PRO A 21 -33.15 -3.50 7.68
N LEU A 22 -32.21 -3.11 6.83
CA LEU A 22 -30.79 -3.13 7.19
C LEU A 22 -30.48 -2.09 8.28
N LYS A 23 -31.08 -0.90 8.21
CA LYS A 23 -30.96 0.13 9.26
C LYS A 23 -31.39 -0.42 10.60
N ILE A 24 -32.57 -1.05 10.70
CA ILE A 24 -33.10 -1.64 11.94
C ILE A 24 -32.15 -2.69 12.50
N ILE A 25 -31.60 -3.57 11.65
CA ILE A 25 -30.66 -4.61 12.08
C ILE A 25 -29.37 -3.99 12.63
N LEU A 26 -28.82 -2.98 11.92
CA LEU A 26 -27.59 -2.31 12.32
C LEU A 26 -27.78 -1.51 13.61
N GLU A 27 -28.92 -0.82 13.79
CA GLU A 27 -29.24 -0.12 15.02
C GLU A 27 -29.36 -1.08 16.21
N LYS A 28 -30.08 -2.20 16.05
CA LYS A 28 -30.15 -3.24 17.10
C LYS A 28 -28.78 -3.84 17.43
N MET A 29 -27.97 -4.13 16.42
CA MET A 29 -26.60 -4.62 16.60
C MET A 29 -25.78 -3.66 17.46
N ILE A 30 -25.90 -2.39 17.20
CA ILE A 30 -25.22 -1.32 17.90
C ILE A 30 -25.75 -1.20 19.33
N MET A 31 -27.06 -1.02 19.53
CA MET A 31 -27.70 -0.85 20.85
C MET A 31 -27.43 -2.04 21.78
N GLN A 32 -27.46 -3.26 21.25
CA GLN A 32 -27.21 -4.47 22.00
C GLN A 32 -25.71 -4.80 22.15
N SER A 33 -24.83 -4.05 21.48
CA SER A 33 -23.40 -4.33 21.40
C SER A 33 -23.12 -5.80 21.01
N SER A 34 -23.89 -6.34 20.07
CA SER A 34 -23.85 -7.76 19.67
C SER A 34 -23.88 -7.91 18.16
N PHE A 35 -22.87 -8.60 17.63
CA PHE A 35 -22.75 -8.86 16.19
C PHE A 35 -23.58 -10.11 15.81
N PRO A 36 -24.40 -10.07 14.73
CA PRO A 36 -25.29 -11.19 14.36
C PRO A 36 -24.52 -12.52 14.14
N LYS A 37 -25.02 -13.60 14.75
CA LYS A 37 -24.37 -14.92 14.72
C LYS A 37 -24.21 -15.47 13.30
N THR A 38 -25.24 -15.34 12.46
CA THR A 38 -25.22 -15.80 11.06
C THR A 38 -24.16 -15.09 10.21
N TRP A 39 -23.79 -13.85 10.58
CA TRP A 39 -22.77 -13.08 9.86
C TRP A 39 -21.34 -13.45 10.26
N LYS A 40 -21.16 -14.30 11.27
CA LYS A 40 -19.86 -14.78 11.75
C LYS A 40 -19.37 -16.06 11.06
N ILE A 41 -20.15 -16.63 10.16
CA ILE A 41 -19.77 -17.85 9.46
C ILE A 41 -19.00 -17.51 8.19
N ALA A 42 -17.82 -18.08 8.02
CA ALA A 42 -16.96 -17.86 6.86
C ALA A 42 -16.82 -19.11 5.99
N LYS A 43 -16.95 -18.94 4.66
CA LYS A 43 -16.49 -19.91 3.68
C LYS A 43 -15.03 -19.62 3.35
N VAL A 44 -14.11 -20.53 3.67
CA VAL A 44 -12.68 -20.35 3.44
C VAL A 44 -12.26 -21.01 2.13
N ILE A 45 -11.57 -20.25 1.28
CA ILE A 45 -10.96 -20.74 0.05
C ILE A 45 -9.44 -20.72 0.23
N PRO A 46 -8.76 -21.88 0.14
CA PRO A 46 -7.31 -21.96 0.19
C PRO A 46 -6.73 -21.46 -1.13
N LEU A 47 -6.01 -20.32 -1.08
CA LEU A 47 -5.32 -19.76 -2.24
C LEU A 47 -3.84 -20.13 -2.18
N PHE A 48 -3.34 -20.91 -3.15
CA PHE A 48 -1.94 -21.31 -3.23
C PHE A 48 -1.02 -20.09 -3.35
N LYS A 49 0.03 -20.03 -2.54
CA LYS A 49 1.00 -18.94 -2.48
C LYS A 49 2.29 -19.30 -3.20
N LYS A 50 2.96 -20.36 -2.78
CA LYS A 50 4.24 -20.87 -3.30
C LYS A 50 4.65 -22.14 -2.55
N GLY A 51 5.63 -22.86 -3.07
CA GLY A 51 6.19 -24.05 -2.42
C GLY A 51 5.50 -25.34 -2.90
N ASP A 52 5.52 -26.38 -2.09
CA ASP A 52 4.85 -27.65 -2.39
C ASP A 52 3.32 -27.47 -2.24
N PRO A 53 2.52 -27.77 -3.30
CA PRO A 53 1.05 -27.72 -3.23
C PRO A 53 0.44 -28.72 -2.24
N LYS A 54 1.18 -29.73 -1.79
CA LYS A 54 0.71 -30.72 -0.79
C LYS A 54 0.73 -30.16 0.63
N GLU A 55 1.53 -29.13 0.88
CA GLU A 55 1.68 -28.52 2.19
C GLU A 55 0.61 -27.46 2.46
N PRO A 56 -0.31 -27.67 3.45
CA PRO A 56 -1.37 -26.70 3.77
C PRO A 56 -0.86 -25.32 4.15
N GLY A 57 0.34 -25.23 4.77
CA GLY A 57 1.01 -23.97 5.14
C GLY A 57 1.37 -23.07 3.96
N ASN A 58 1.39 -23.63 2.73
CA ASN A 58 1.66 -22.90 1.50
C ASN A 58 0.42 -22.22 0.89
N TYR A 59 -0.73 -22.30 1.57
CA TYR A 59 -1.98 -21.67 1.15
C TYR A 59 -2.36 -20.51 2.06
N ARG A 60 -2.96 -19.46 1.47
CA ARG A 60 -3.61 -18.38 2.20
C ARG A 60 -5.09 -18.72 2.38
N PRO A 61 -5.63 -18.76 3.62
CA PRO A 61 -7.04 -19.03 3.87
C PRO A 61 -7.86 -17.76 3.66
N ILE A 62 -8.42 -17.57 2.47
CA ILE A 62 -9.26 -16.39 2.17
C ILE A 62 -10.68 -16.65 2.65
N SER A 63 -11.13 -15.87 3.63
CA SER A 63 -12.48 -15.93 4.20
C SER A 63 -13.49 -15.15 3.37
N LEU A 64 -14.43 -15.84 2.79
CA LEU A 64 -15.60 -15.25 2.13
C LEU A 64 -16.71 -15.08 3.18
N LEU A 65 -16.92 -13.83 3.59
CA LEU A 65 -17.94 -13.46 4.58
C LEU A 65 -19.25 -13.08 3.88
N PRO A 66 -20.42 -13.21 4.58
CA PRO A 66 -21.69 -12.71 4.11
C PRO A 66 -21.64 -11.25 3.69
N ALA A 67 -22.38 -10.89 2.65
CA ALA A 67 -22.33 -9.54 2.11
C ALA A 67 -22.84 -8.49 3.11
N PHE A 68 -23.81 -8.82 3.93
CA PHE A 68 -24.30 -7.96 5.03
C PHE A 68 -23.27 -7.79 6.14
N SER A 69 -22.50 -8.85 6.48
CA SER A 69 -21.36 -8.73 7.39
C SER A 69 -20.39 -7.65 6.93
N LYS A 70 -20.01 -7.68 5.64
CA LYS A 70 -19.10 -6.67 5.08
C LYS A 70 -19.66 -5.25 5.09
N LEU A 71 -20.98 -5.08 4.96
CA LEU A 71 -21.61 -3.76 5.09
C LEU A 71 -21.52 -3.25 6.54
N ALA A 72 -21.84 -4.08 7.52
CA ALA A 72 -21.71 -3.75 8.94
C ALA A 72 -20.25 -3.43 9.30
N GLU A 73 -19.32 -4.26 8.85
CA GLU A 73 -17.88 -4.04 9.04
C GLU A 73 -17.41 -2.70 8.42
N LYS A 74 -17.90 -2.33 7.22
CA LYS A 74 -17.58 -1.03 6.59
C LYS A 74 -18.09 0.15 7.40
N LEU A 75 -19.31 0.04 7.97
CA LEU A 75 -19.86 1.07 8.83
C LEU A 75 -18.97 1.27 10.06
N LEU A 76 -18.67 0.19 10.78
CA LEU A 76 -17.82 0.22 11.97
C LEU A 76 -16.40 0.71 11.64
N ALA A 77 -15.78 0.18 10.58
CA ALA A 77 -14.46 0.58 10.15
C ALA A 77 -14.39 2.08 9.80
N SER A 78 -15.41 2.64 9.14
CA SER A 78 -15.39 4.06 8.78
C SER A 78 -15.41 4.97 10.01
N GLN A 79 -16.21 4.64 11.03
CA GLN A 79 -16.26 5.38 12.29
C GLN A 79 -14.97 5.24 13.10
N MET A 80 -14.43 4.02 13.18
CA MET A 80 -13.17 3.77 13.87
C MET A 80 -12.00 4.53 13.19
N TYR A 81 -11.92 4.53 11.85
CA TYR A 81 -10.91 5.31 11.13
C TYR A 81 -11.05 6.80 11.37
N GLU A 82 -12.29 7.33 11.35
CA GLU A 82 -12.54 8.75 11.63
C GLU A 82 -12.05 9.12 13.03
N TYR A 83 -12.33 8.30 14.03
CA TYR A 83 -11.85 8.48 15.40
C TYR A 83 -10.32 8.47 15.50
N LEU A 84 -9.70 7.43 14.96
CA LEU A 84 -8.25 7.22 15.05
C LEU A 84 -7.46 8.31 14.31
N GLU A 85 -7.93 8.75 13.14
CA GLU A 85 -7.27 9.80 12.36
C GLU A 85 -7.52 11.20 12.96
N LYS A 86 -8.75 11.50 13.42
CA LYS A 86 -9.09 12.78 14.05
C LYS A 86 -8.27 13.04 15.32
N ASN A 87 -8.04 12.00 16.11
CA ASN A 87 -7.27 12.08 17.35
C ASN A 87 -5.76 11.82 17.15
N ASN A 88 -5.28 11.71 15.90
CA ASN A 88 -3.87 11.41 15.57
C ASN A 88 -3.31 10.16 16.29
N ILE A 89 -4.16 9.16 16.51
CA ILE A 89 -3.78 7.93 17.21
C ILE A 89 -2.90 7.04 16.32
N LEU A 90 -3.22 6.95 15.00
CA LEU A 90 -2.42 6.13 14.09
C LEU A 90 -1.06 6.76 13.80
N PRO A 91 0.05 6.01 13.94
CA PRO A 91 1.39 6.52 13.71
C PRO A 91 1.56 7.07 12.30
N LYS A 92 2.25 8.20 12.14
CA LYS A 92 2.53 8.80 10.83
C LYS A 92 3.37 7.88 9.94
N THR A 93 4.18 7.02 10.55
CA THR A 93 5.05 6.01 9.91
C THR A 93 4.29 4.78 9.38
N GLN A 94 3.04 4.56 9.80
CA GLN A 94 2.21 3.48 9.26
C GLN A 94 1.53 3.91 7.94
N PHE A 95 1.82 3.20 6.86
CA PHE A 95 1.27 3.43 5.51
C PHE A 95 0.24 2.38 5.11
N GLY A 96 0.31 1.18 5.69
CA GLY A 96 -0.61 0.10 5.35
C GLY A 96 -2.05 0.39 5.80
N PHE A 97 -3.02 0.01 4.96
CA PHE A 97 -4.45 0.09 5.25
C PHE A 97 -4.99 1.50 5.59
N ARG A 98 -4.25 2.55 5.33
CA ARG A 98 -4.68 3.94 5.58
C ARG A 98 -5.11 4.66 4.31
N ARG A 99 -6.20 5.43 4.38
CA ARG A 99 -6.68 6.23 3.25
C ARG A 99 -5.63 7.26 2.82
N GLY A 100 -5.42 7.34 1.50
CA GLY A 100 -4.49 8.30 0.92
C GLY A 100 -3.02 7.99 1.15
N LYS A 101 -2.65 6.87 1.77
CA LYS A 101 -1.30 6.34 1.82
C LYS A 101 -1.16 5.16 0.85
N SER A 102 0.06 4.89 0.37
CA SER A 102 0.33 3.84 -0.61
C SER A 102 1.69 3.18 -0.37
N THR A 103 1.87 1.97 -0.91
CA THR A 103 3.16 1.26 -0.94
C THR A 103 4.25 2.08 -1.62
N GLY A 104 3.91 2.75 -2.74
CA GLY A 104 4.87 3.63 -3.43
C GLY A 104 5.37 4.78 -2.56
N GLN A 105 4.50 5.40 -1.76
CA GLN A 105 4.91 6.44 -0.81
C GLN A 105 5.79 5.88 0.32
N ALA A 106 5.46 4.70 0.86
CA ALA A 106 6.27 4.05 1.88
C ALA A 106 7.70 3.78 1.38
N VAL A 107 7.83 3.17 0.19
CA VAL A 107 9.13 2.92 -0.45
C VAL A 107 9.87 4.22 -0.73
N THR A 108 9.19 5.25 -1.27
CA THR A 108 9.82 6.54 -1.58
C THR A 108 10.38 7.21 -0.32
N ASN A 109 9.64 7.19 0.79
CA ASN A 109 10.11 7.76 2.04
C ASN A 109 11.31 6.99 2.61
N LEU A 110 11.28 5.66 2.54
CA LEU A 110 12.41 4.83 2.98
C LEU A 110 13.66 5.12 2.15
N VAL A 111 13.53 5.14 0.82
CA VAL A 111 14.66 5.42 -0.09
C VAL A 111 15.20 6.84 0.10
N TYR A 112 14.31 7.82 0.28
CA TYR A 112 14.72 9.20 0.54
C TYR A 112 15.59 9.32 1.80
N GLU A 113 15.23 8.62 2.88
CA GLU A 113 16.04 8.60 4.11
C GLU A 113 17.40 7.95 3.86
N LEU A 114 17.43 6.81 3.15
CA LEU A 114 18.70 6.16 2.78
C LEU A 114 19.59 7.04 1.90
N GLU A 115 19.00 7.78 0.93
CA GLU A 115 19.73 8.76 0.11
C GLU A 115 20.29 9.90 0.97
N HIS A 116 19.52 10.39 1.94
CA HIS A 116 19.94 11.43 2.87
C HIS A 116 21.14 11.00 3.71
N LEU A 117 21.09 9.78 4.29
CA LEU A 117 22.20 9.22 5.05
C LEU A 117 23.43 8.96 4.16
N ASN A 118 23.23 8.48 2.93
CA ASN A 118 24.32 8.29 1.97
C ASN A 118 24.99 9.61 1.58
N ALA A 119 24.22 10.68 1.38
CA ALA A 119 24.74 12.01 1.08
C ALA A 119 25.58 12.57 2.25
N LYS A 120 25.21 12.22 3.48
CA LYS A 120 25.98 12.57 4.70
C LYS A 120 27.12 11.60 5.00
N LYS A 121 27.35 10.57 4.16
CA LYS A 121 28.36 9.52 4.37
C LYS A 121 28.19 8.77 5.70
N LYS A 122 26.96 8.67 6.20
CA LYS A 122 26.65 7.97 7.44
C LYS A 122 26.64 6.45 7.23
N ARG A 123 27.05 5.72 8.28
CA ARG A 123 26.89 4.26 8.37
C ARG A 123 25.52 3.94 8.93
N TYR A 124 24.86 2.88 8.47
CA TYR A 124 23.55 2.48 8.96
C TYR A 124 23.26 1.00 8.77
N ALA A 125 22.34 0.50 9.59
CA ALA A 125 21.65 -0.76 9.41
C ALA A 125 20.21 -0.50 8.93
N LEU A 126 19.84 -1.05 7.77
CA LEU A 126 18.43 -1.13 7.33
C LEU A 126 17.90 -2.53 7.65
N ILE A 127 16.96 -2.61 8.56
CA ILE A 127 16.35 -3.86 9.03
C ILE A 127 14.96 -3.98 8.40
N MET A 128 14.74 -5.07 7.66
CA MET A 128 13.44 -5.42 7.07
C MET A 128 12.84 -6.55 7.90
N ILE A 129 11.86 -6.22 8.75
CA ILE A 129 11.26 -7.16 9.70
C ILE A 129 10.09 -7.87 9.01
N ASP A 130 10.08 -9.22 9.07
CA ASP A 130 8.99 -10.08 8.60
C ASP A 130 8.21 -10.67 9.78
N PHE A 131 6.89 -10.70 9.68
CA PHE A 131 6.01 -11.30 10.67
C PHE A 131 5.35 -12.57 10.16
N SER A 132 5.26 -13.56 11.01
CA SER A 132 4.58 -14.81 10.70
C SER A 132 3.11 -14.73 11.08
N LYS A 133 2.20 -14.97 10.11
CA LYS A 133 0.74 -15.11 10.35
C LYS A 133 0.14 -13.96 11.18
N ALA A 134 0.51 -12.72 10.89
CA ALA A 134 0.17 -11.52 11.65
C ALA A 134 -1.33 -11.39 11.99
N PHE A 135 -2.22 -11.66 11.03
CA PHE A 135 -3.67 -11.60 11.22
C PHE A 135 -4.24 -12.77 12.02
N ASP A 136 -3.59 -13.92 11.98
CA ASP A 136 -4.08 -15.15 12.61
C ASP A 136 -3.73 -15.22 14.10
N LEU A 137 -2.80 -14.35 14.57
CA LEU A 137 -2.27 -14.34 15.93
C LEU A 137 -2.84 -13.23 16.82
N ILE A 138 -3.78 -12.42 16.35
CA ILE A 138 -4.38 -11.34 17.15
C ILE A 138 -5.13 -11.92 18.36
N ASP A 139 -4.58 -11.77 19.55
CA ASP A 139 -5.23 -12.19 20.79
C ASP A 139 -6.35 -11.20 21.16
N HIS A 140 -7.58 -11.70 21.34
CA HIS A 140 -8.75 -10.85 21.55
C HIS A 140 -8.70 -10.12 22.91
N LYS A 141 -8.08 -10.69 23.94
CA LYS A 141 -7.93 -10.05 25.28
C LYS A 141 -6.94 -8.89 25.21
N ILE A 142 -5.79 -9.09 24.53
CA ILE A 142 -4.79 -8.04 24.31
C ILE A 142 -5.40 -6.91 23.47
N LEU A 143 -6.10 -7.25 22.39
CA LEU A 143 -6.78 -6.25 21.55
C LEU A 143 -7.80 -5.45 22.35
N GLN A 144 -8.59 -6.11 23.21
CA GLN A 144 -9.55 -5.45 24.10
C GLN A 144 -8.88 -4.45 25.04
N ALA A 145 -7.75 -4.83 25.63
CA ALA A 145 -6.97 -3.95 26.52
C ALA A 145 -6.45 -2.72 25.76
N LYS A 146 -5.92 -2.93 24.52
CA LYS A 146 -5.45 -1.82 23.67
C LYS A 146 -6.58 -0.89 23.27
N LEU A 147 -7.76 -1.40 22.89
CA LEU A 147 -8.92 -0.58 22.57
C LEU A 147 -9.34 0.31 23.76
N ARG A 148 -9.34 -0.25 25.00
CA ARG A 148 -9.60 0.55 26.20
C ARG A 148 -8.57 1.66 26.38
N LYS A 149 -7.28 1.33 26.24
CA LYS A 149 -6.19 2.31 26.36
C LYS A 149 -6.27 3.42 25.32
N LEU A 150 -6.82 3.13 24.14
CA LEU A 150 -7.03 4.10 23.07
C LEU A 150 -8.34 4.91 23.23
N GLY A 151 -9.08 4.76 24.31
CA GLY A 151 -10.28 5.56 24.64
C GLY A 151 -11.56 5.10 23.93
N PHE A 152 -11.63 3.87 23.40
CA PHE A 152 -12.87 3.35 22.87
C PHE A 152 -13.92 3.11 23.97
N HIS A 153 -15.17 3.48 23.69
CA HIS A 153 -16.27 3.28 24.63
C HIS A 153 -16.54 1.78 24.88
N ALA A 154 -16.96 1.44 26.11
CA ALA A 154 -17.17 0.04 26.53
C ALA A 154 -18.11 -0.74 25.62
N ASN A 155 -19.22 -0.12 25.16
CA ASN A 155 -20.18 -0.77 24.26
C ASN A 155 -19.57 -1.03 22.87
N SER A 156 -18.74 -0.12 22.35
CA SER A 156 -18.01 -0.31 21.08
C SER A 156 -17.03 -1.46 21.17
N ILE A 157 -16.30 -1.56 22.30
CA ILE A 157 -15.40 -2.68 22.57
C ILE A 157 -16.18 -3.99 22.64
N LYS A 158 -17.30 -4.02 23.38
CA LYS A 158 -18.16 -5.20 23.49
C LYS A 158 -18.66 -5.66 22.13
N LEU A 159 -19.07 -4.73 21.25
CA LEU A 159 -19.49 -5.04 19.89
C LEU A 159 -18.35 -5.63 19.05
N LEU A 160 -17.15 -5.05 19.12
CA LEU A 160 -15.97 -5.53 18.40
C LEU A 160 -15.52 -6.92 18.87
N ILE A 161 -15.56 -7.15 20.18
CA ILE A 161 -15.27 -8.49 20.73
C ILE A 161 -16.36 -9.48 20.32
N SER A 162 -17.64 -9.09 20.38
CA SER A 162 -18.73 -9.92 19.86
C SER A 162 -18.55 -10.26 18.39
N TYR A 163 -18.01 -9.35 17.56
CA TYR A 163 -17.66 -9.64 16.15
C TYR A 163 -16.59 -10.72 16.02
N LEU A 164 -15.60 -10.74 16.90
CA LEU A 164 -14.45 -11.66 16.84
C LEU A 164 -14.74 -13.02 17.46
N GLU A 165 -15.55 -13.10 18.51
CA GLU A 165 -15.81 -14.30 19.28
C GLU A 165 -16.78 -15.27 18.60
N ARG A 166 -16.61 -16.57 18.90
CA ARG A 166 -17.49 -17.67 18.45
C ARG A 166 -17.73 -17.64 16.94
N ARG A 167 -16.70 -17.29 16.18
CA ARG A 167 -16.75 -17.38 14.73
C ARG A 167 -16.65 -18.82 14.28
N GLN A 168 -17.30 -19.12 13.17
CA GLN A 168 -17.30 -20.44 12.59
C GLN A 168 -16.78 -20.37 11.15
N GLN A 169 -16.18 -21.45 10.69
CA GLN A 169 -15.75 -21.55 9.29
C GLN A 169 -15.75 -23.00 8.79
N TYR A 170 -15.89 -23.12 7.49
CA TYR A 170 -15.60 -24.36 6.77
C TYR A 170 -14.72 -24.07 5.56
N VAL A 171 -13.91 -25.03 5.16
CA VAL A 171 -13.04 -24.94 3.98
C VAL A 171 -13.78 -25.48 2.77
N HIS A 172 -13.74 -24.71 1.66
CA HIS A 172 -14.27 -25.15 0.37
C HIS A 172 -13.12 -25.35 -0.61
N CYS A 173 -12.95 -26.60 -1.05
CA CYS A 173 -11.90 -26.98 -1.98
C CYS A 173 -12.43 -28.11 -2.89
N ASN A 174 -12.15 -28.03 -4.19
CA ASN A 174 -12.54 -29.07 -5.18
C ASN A 174 -14.04 -29.44 -5.11
N ASN A 175 -14.91 -28.44 -5.02
CA ASN A 175 -16.37 -28.58 -4.91
C ASN A 175 -16.85 -29.39 -3.68
N LYS A 176 -16.00 -29.58 -2.68
CA LYS A 176 -16.35 -30.20 -1.39
C LYS A 176 -16.20 -29.20 -0.26
N ASN A 177 -17.01 -29.36 0.78
CA ASN A 177 -16.95 -28.58 2.01
C ASN A 177 -16.43 -29.46 3.14
N SER A 178 -15.57 -28.89 3.99
CA SER A 178 -15.27 -29.52 5.29
C SER A 178 -16.42 -29.30 6.27
N ASP A 179 -16.34 -29.97 7.43
CA ASP A 179 -17.22 -29.67 8.54
C ASP A 179 -17.08 -28.22 9.02
N LEU A 180 -18.16 -27.70 9.61
CA LEU A 180 -18.20 -26.40 10.23
C LEU A 180 -17.45 -26.44 11.56
N LYS A 181 -16.39 -25.64 11.71
CA LYS A 181 -15.59 -25.59 12.94
C LYS A 181 -15.69 -24.22 13.59
N THR A 182 -15.80 -24.21 14.91
CA THR A 182 -15.71 -22.98 15.71
C THR A 182 -14.24 -22.62 15.91
N LEU A 183 -13.91 -21.34 15.70
CA LEU A 183 -12.56 -20.83 15.86
C LEU A 183 -12.24 -20.51 17.32
N ALA A 184 -10.97 -20.66 17.69
CA ALA A 184 -10.46 -20.16 18.97
C ALA A 184 -10.60 -18.63 19.08
N ALA A 185 -10.45 -18.10 20.29
CA ALA A 185 -10.51 -16.66 20.56
C ALA A 185 -9.21 -15.93 20.14
N VAL A 186 -8.74 -16.23 18.93
CA VAL A 186 -7.50 -15.70 18.36
C VAL A 186 -7.71 -15.43 16.85
N GLY A 187 -7.08 -14.38 16.36
CA GLY A 187 -7.07 -14.01 14.95
C GLY A 187 -8.31 -13.24 14.49
N CYS A 188 -8.25 -12.78 13.27
CA CYS A 188 -9.37 -12.19 12.55
C CYS A 188 -9.46 -12.78 11.13
N PRO A 189 -10.67 -12.81 10.51
CA PRO A 189 -10.83 -13.44 9.20
C PRO A 189 -10.01 -12.73 8.13
N GLN A 190 -9.14 -13.46 7.43
CA GLN A 190 -8.41 -12.93 6.28
C GLN A 190 -9.39 -12.66 5.12
N GLY A 191 -9.62 -11.38 4.79
CA GLY A 191 -10.63 -10.94 3.83
C GLY A 191 -11.80 -10.19 4.45
N SER A 192 -11.78 -9.95 5.76
CA SER A 192 -12.69 -9.05 6.46
C SER A 192 -12.35 -7.58 6.20
N VAL A 193 -13.28 -6.69 6.44
CA VAL A 193 -13.08 -5.23 6.32
C VAL A 193 -12.46 -4.65 7.60
N LEU A 194 -12.83 -5.19 8.76
CA LEU A 194 -12.31 -4.76 10.05
C LEU A 194 -10.91 -5.31 10.36
N GLY A 195 -10.57 -6.49 9.86
CA GLY A 195 -9.30 -7.17 10.17
C GLY A 195 -8.07 -6.27 10.01
N PRO A 196 -7.88 -5.61 8.87
CA PRO A 196 -6.76 -4.69 8.68
C PRO A 196 -6.67 -3.60 9.73
N LEU A 197 -7.78 -2.97 10.10
CA LEU A 197 -7.82 -1.92 11.11
C LEU A 197 -7.52 -2.45 12.52
N LEU A 198 -8.08 -3.60 12.87
CA LEU A 198 -7.80 -4.26 14.15
C LEU A 198 -6.33 -4.64 14.28
N TYR A 199 -5.70 -5.07 13.19
CA TYR A 199 -4.26 -5.32 13.15
C TYR A 199 -3.45 -4.03 13.39
N LEU A 200 -3.81 -2.90 12.75
CA LEU A 200 -3.14 -1.61 12.99
C LEU A 200 -3.23 -1.20 14.47
N ILE A 201 -4.40 -1.37 15.09
CA ILE A 201 -4.61 -1.11 16.53
C ILE A 201 -3.77 -2.05 17.38
N TYR A 202 -3.67 -3.32 16.98
CA TYR A 202 -2.94 -4.33 17.73
C TYR A 202 -1.43 -4.07 17.77
N THR A 203 -0.86 -3.50 16.70
CA THR A 203 0.57 -3.24 16.54
C THR A 203 0.96 -1.78 16.77
N ILE A 204 0.04 -0.94 17.23
CA ILE A 204 0.22 0.52 17.29
C ILE A 204 1.38 0.96 18.19
N ASP A 205 1.64 0.23 19.24
CA ASP A 205 2.65 0.52 20.27
C ASP A 205 4.08 0.20 19.86
N ILE A 206 4.30 -0.48 18.72
CA ILE A 206 5.66 -0.75 18.21
C ILE A 206 6.43 0.55 17.92
N THR A 207 5.74 1.60 17.48
CA THR A 207 6.37 2.90 17.22
C THR A 207 6.98 3.53 18.46
N ASN A 208 6.35 3.35 19.62
CA ASN A 208 6.89 3.85 20.87
C ASN A 208 8.14 3.09 21.29
N LEU A 209 8.23 1.81 20.92
CA LEU A 209 9.40 0.97 21.22
C LEU A 209 10.59 1.30 20.32
N ILE A 210 10.34 1.56 19.05
CA ILE A 210 11.38 1.96 18.08
C ILE A 210 11.91 3.37 18.41
N GLY A 211 11.07 4.22 19.01
CA GLY A 211 11.46 5.56 19.44
C GLY A 211 11.77 6.49 18.26
N GLU A 212 12.90 7.20 18.34
CA GLU A 212 13.29 8.22 17.37
C GLU A 212 13.91 7.66 16.07
N HIS A 213 14.25 6.37 16.06
CA HIS A 213 14.81 5.76 14.84
C HIS A 213 13.81 5.82 13.69
N PHE A 214 14.33 6.14 12.51
CA PHE A 214 13.49 6.21 11.30
C PHE A 214 12.92 4.82 10.98
N HIS A 215 11.61 4.76 10.83
CA HIS A 215 10.92 3.53 10.44
C HIS A 215 9.71 3.80 9.56
N ILE A 216 9.43 2.87 8.69
CA ILE A 216 8.25 2.84 7.83
C ILE A 216 7.57 1.49 7.99
N MET A 217 6.27 1.53 8.22
CA MET A 217 5.44 0.33 8.30
C MET A 217 4.40 0.31 7.18
N PHE A 218 4.22 -0.84 6.58
CA PHE A 218 3.11 -1.10 5.67
C PHE A 218 2.44 -2.40 6.09
N ALA A 219 1.46 -2.28 6.98
CA ALA A 219 0.88 -3.42 7.69
C ALA A 219 1.93 -4.18 8.51
N ASP A 220 2.23 -5.40 8.09
CA ASP A 220 3.25 -6.29 8.66
C ASP A 220 4.66 -6.03 8.12
N ASP A 221 4.80 -5.50 6.92
CA ASP A 221 6.12 -5.15 6.37
C ASP A 221 6.68 -3.91 7.07
N THR A 222 7.77 -4.06 7.82
CA THR A 222 8.41 -2.96 8.56
C THR A 222 9.85 -2.77 8.10
N GLY A 223 10.19 -1.56 7.68
CA GLY A 223 11.57 -1.12 7.41
C GLY A 223 12.02 -0.17 8.52
N LEU A 224 13.10 -0.50 9.21
CA LEU A 224 13.71 0.26 10.29
C LEU A 224 15.13 0.64 9.91
N ILE A 225 15.50 1.91 10.05
CA ILE A 225 16.87 2.38 9.82
C ILE A 225 17.46 2.81 11.16
N ILE A 226 18.64 2.28 11.46
CA ILE A 226 19.43 2.67 12.63
C ILE A 226 20.75 3.23 12.10
N GLU A 227 21.00 4.51 12.36
CA GLU A 227 22.30 5.14 12.08
C GLU A 227 23.34 4.58 13.04
N ILE A 228 24.54 4.28 12.54
CA ILE A 228 25.67 3.75 13.32
C ILE A 228 26.75 4.84 13.36
N ASP A 229 27.00 5.36 14.55
CA ASP A 229 27.99 6.40 14.82
C ASP A 229 28.72 6.10 16.15
N ASP A 230 29.33 7.10 16.73
CA ASP A 230 30.05 6.95 18.00
C ASP A 230 29.11 6.75 19.21
N GLN A 231 27.82 7.18 19.07
CA GLN A 231 26.79 7.02 20.10
C GLN A 231 26.00 5.73 19.93
N HIS A 232 25.90 5.20 18.70
CA HIS A 232 25.10 4.02 18.35
C HIS A 232 25.99 2.96 17.71
N SER A 233 26.10 1.83 18.37
CA SER A 233 26.91 0.68 17.95
C SER A 233 26.04 -0.48 17.43
N LEU A 234 26.67 -1.52 16.92
CA LEU A 234 25.97 -2.78 16.59
C LEU A 234 25.28 -3.39 17.80
N ARG A 235 25.83 -3.17 19.00
CA ARG A 235 25.21 -3.62 20.25
C ARG A 235 23.85 -2.94 20.51
N ASP A 236 23.68 -1.68 20.13
CA ASP A 236 22.41 -0.97 20.25
C ASP A 236 21.38 -1.55 19.28
N VAL A 237 21.82 -1.98 18.09
CA VAL A 237 20.96 -2.73 17.14
C VAL A 237 20.51 -4.04 17.77
N GLU A 238 21.40 -4.82 18.40
CA GLU A 238 21.06 -6.07 19.11
C GLU A 238 20.04 -5.81 20.21
N ILE A 239 20.29 -4.82 21.07
CA ILE A 239 19.42 -4.46 22.20
C ILE A 239 18.05 -4.08 21.69
N LEU A 240 17.95 -3.22 20.66
CA LEU A 240 16.67 -2.80 20.11
C LEU A 240 15.93 -3.98 19.47
N MET A 241 16.62 -4.82 18.71
CA MET A 241 16.01 -6.02 18.12
C MET A 241 15.52 -7.01 19.16
N GLY A 242 16.27 -7.22 20.25
CA GLY A 242 15.87 -8.02 21.41
C GLY A 242 14.60 -7.45 22.08
N ARG A 243 14.54 -6.12 22.28
CA ARG A 243 13.35 -5.44 22.82
C ARG A 243 12.14 -5.59 21.90
N ILE A 244 12.32 -5.44 20.58
CA ILE A 244 11.27 -5.63 19.58
C ILE A 244 10.75 -7.07 19.63
N LEU A 245 11.63 -8.05 19.65
CA LEU A 245 11.26 -9.47 19.70
C LEU A 245 10.51 -9.80 21.00
N LYS A 246 10.99 -9.33 22.15
CA LYS A 246 10.30 -9.50 23.44
C LYS A 246 8.92 -8.86 23.43
N HIS A 247 8.78 -7.65 22.87
CA HIS A 247 7.49 -6.97 22.75
C HIS A 247 6.50 -7.79 21.90
N PHE A 248 6.95 -8.36 20.78
CA PHE A 248 6.09 -9.23 19.96
C PHE A 248 5.69 -10.49 20.68
N THR A 249 6.61 -11.14 21.38
CA THR A 249 6.32 -12.33 22.20
C THR A 249 5.27 -12.02 23.26
N MET A 250 5.39 -10.89 23.97
CA MET A 250 4.38 -10.44 24.95
C MET A 250 3.01 -10.16 24.31
N ASN A 251 3.00 -9.67 23.08
CA ASN A 251 1.78 -9.48 22.28
C ASN A 251 1.37 -10.75 21.52
N LYS A 252 1.94 -11.91 21.81
CA LYS A 252 1.65 -13.19 21.14
C LYS A 252 1.80 -13.13 19.61
N LEU A 253 2.60 -12.21 19.10
CA LEU A 253 3.01 -12.15 17.70
C LEU A 253 4.35 -12.86 17.53
N LYS A 254 4.59 -13.39 16.34
CA LYS A 254 5.83 -14.10 16.04
C LYS A 254 6.59 -13.37 14.94
N MET A 255 7.76 -12.83 15.30
CA MET A 255 8.72 -12.32 14.32
C MET A 255 9.40 -13.50 13.62
N ASN A 256 9.57 -13.41 12.33
CA ASN A 256 10.29 -14.41 11.54
C ASN A 256 11.75 -13.98 11.39
N ILE A 257 12.62 -14.44 12.30
CA ILE A 257 14.03 -14.09 12.29
C ILE A 257 14.72 -14.54 11.00
N GLU A 258 14.37 -15.71 10.47
CA GLU A 258 14.97 -16.27 9.24
C GLU A 258 14.65 -15.46 7.97
N LYS A 259 13.53 -14.73 7.97
CA LYS A 259 13.13 -13.85 6.87
C LYS A 259 13.39 -12.38 7.15
N THR A 260 13.75 -12.04 8.37
CA THR A 260 14.17 -10.68 8.71
C THR A 260 15.58 -10.47 8.20
N VAL A 261 15.78 -9.42 7.42
CA VAL A 261 17.06 -9.13 6.76
C VAL A 261 17.63 -7.83 7.29
N ILE A 262 18.96 -7.81 7.49
CA ILE A 262 19.72 -6.62 7.87
C ILE A 262 20.65 -6.27 6.73
N LEU A 263 20.43 -5.11 6.12
CA LEU A 263 21.30 -4.56 5.08
C LEU A 263 22.20 -3.50 5.71
N GLY A 264 23.52 -3.69 5.61
CA GLY A 264 24.52 -2.81 6.18
C GLY A 264 25.17 -1.84 5.19
N LYS A 265 25.26 -0.56 5.54
CA LYS A 265 26.07 0.42 4.82
C LYS A 265 27.25 0.86 5.66
N GLY A 266 28.46 0.49 5.22
CA GLY A 266 29.70 0.77 5.98
C GLY A 266 29.81 0.02 7.30
N ILE A 267 29.07 -1.07 7.45
CA ILE A 267 29.09 -1.99 8.59
C ILE A 267 29.03 -3.42 8.10
N GLU A 268 29.73 -4.30 8.80
CA GLU A 268 29.80 -5.74 8.52
C GLU A 268 29.74 -6.52 9.82
N GLY A 269 29.55 -7.82 9.74
CA GLY A 269 29.51 -8.72 10.88
C GLY A 269 28.13 -9.33 11.10
N GLU A 270 27.87 -9.73 12.31
CA GLU A 270 26.62 -10.36 12.73
C GLU A 270 26.10 -9.74 14.03
N ILE A 271 24.81 -9.80 14.25
CA ILE A 271 24.20 -9.47 15.53
C ILE A 271 23.56 -10.72 16.15
N LEU A 272 23.50 -10.76 17.47
CA LEU A 272 22.89 -11.86 18.21
C LEU A 272 21.53 -11.45 18.77
N VAL A 273 20.46 -12.09 18.31
CA VAL A 273 19.10 -11.82 18.80
C VAL A 273 18.51 -13.08 19.39
N GLU A 274 18.36 -13.13 20.73
CA GLU A 274 17.91 -14.31 21.49
C GLU A 274 18.67 -15.62 21.10
N GLY A 275 19.99 -15.54 21.03
CA GLY A 275 20.84 -16.67 20.71
C GLY A 275 20.90 -17.06 19.22
N LYS A 276 20.16 -16.38 18.36
CA LYS A 276 20.23 -16.57 16.91
C LYS A 276 21.10 -15.50 16.25
N LYS A 277 22.01 -15.96 15.43
CA LYS A 277 22.89 -15.09 14.64
C LYS A 277 22.12 -14.54 13.43
N MET A 278 22.24 -13.24 13.21
CA MET A 278 21.73 -12.54 12.04
C MET A 278 22.86 -11.81 11.34
N GLU A 279 23.18 -12.23 10.12
CA GLU A 279 24.24 -11.63 9.32
C GLU A 279 23.83 -10.26 8.79
N ILE A 280 24.79 -9.32 8.83
CA ILE A 280 24.64 -8.00 8.21
C ILE A 280 25.13 -8.08 6.77
N GLN A 281 24.23 -7.95 5.84
CA GLN A 281 24.49 -8.08 4.40
C GLN A 281 25.00 -6.75 3.83
N SER A 282 26.29 -6.49 3.89
CA SER A 282 26.91 -5.26 3.37
C SER A 282 27.02 -5.23 1.83
N GLN A 283 27.19 -6.41 1.21
CA GLN A 283 27.35 -6.57 -0.25
C GLN A 283 26.12 -7.22 -0.91
N SER A 284 24.94 -7.12 -0.28
CA SER A 284 23.71 -7.70 -0.81
C SER A 284 23.39 -7.16 -2.21
N LYS A 285 22.97 -8.07 -3.11
CA LYS A 285 22.38 -7.70 -4.40
C LYS A 285 21.07 -6.93 -4.26
N GLY A 286 20.53 -6.87 -3.07
CA GLY A 286 19.31 -6.13 -2.72
C GLY A 286 18.14 -7.03 -2.33
N GLU A 287 17.48 -6.62 -1.27
CA GLU A 287 16.30 -7.28 -0.74
C GLU A 287 15.02 -6.59 -1.17
N ARG A 288 13.95 -7.36 -1.23
CA ARG A 288 12.66 -6.85 -1.72
C ARG A 288 11.82 -6.26 -0.60
N TYR A 289 11.68 -4.95 -0.61
CA TYR A 289 10.73 -4.24 0.25
C TYR A 289 9.56 -3.68 -0.56
N LEU A 290 8.34 -4.10 -0.23
CA LEU A 290 7.10 -3.69 -0.93
C LEU A 290 7.20 -3.75 -2.47
N GLY A 291 7.88 -4.77 -3.00
CA GLY A 291 8.00 -5.00 -4.44
C GLY A 291 9.15 -4.28 -5.16
N VAL A 292 9.92 -3.45 -4.47
CA VAL A 292 11.15 -2.79 -4.96
C VAL A 292 12.37 -3.48 -4.33
N LYS A 293 13.40 -3.78 -5.12
CA LYS A 293 14.67 -4.27 -4.60
C LYS A 293 15.54 -3.09 -4.18
N ILE A 294 15.96 -3.12 -2.91
CA ILE A 294 16.78 -2.09 -2.28
C ILE A 294 18.07 -2.75 -1.77
N ASN A 295 19.22 -2.20 -2.09
CA ASN A 295 20.51 -2.58 -1.52
C ASN A 295 21.15 -1.42 -0.75
N PRO A 296 22.15 -1.67 0.10
CA PRO A 296 22.77 -0.62 0.93
C PRO A 296 23.42 0.51 0.12
N GLN A 297 23.87 0.22 -1.09
CA GLN A 297 24.52 1.19 -1.97
C GLN A 297 23.53 2.02 -2.79
N LEU A 298 22.24 1.70 -2.73
CA LEU A 298 21.19 2.23 -3.61
C LEU A 298 21.50 2.06 -5.09
N ASN A 299 22.15 0.94 -5.42
CA ASN A 299 22.39 0.53 -6.79
C ASN A 299 21.15 -0.17 -7.32
N TRP A 300 20.57 0.37 -8.37
CA TRP A 300 19.28 -0.08 -8.91
C TRP A 300 19.39 -1.20 -9.94
N ASN A 301 20.57 -1.80 -10.19
CA ASN A 301 20.79 -2.79 -11.23
C ASN A 301 19.84 -3.99 -11.10
N GLU A 302 19.72 -4.55 -9.91
CA GLU A 302 18.84 -5.71 -9.67
C GLU A 302 17.35 -5.38 -9.82
N HIS A 303 16.95 -4.20 -9.33
CA HIS A 303 15.58 -3.72 -9.53
C HIS A 303 15.29 -3.48 -11.01
N PHE A 304 16.20 -2.84 -11.72
CA PHE A 304 16.13 -2.61 -13.17
C PHE A 304 16.01 -3.92 -13.95
N ASN A 305 16.81 -4.93 -13.60
CA ASN A 305 16.77 -6.25 -14.23
C ASN A 305 15.40 -6.92 -14.03
N ASP A 306 14.84 -6.88 -12.82
CA ASP A 306 13.50 -7.40 -12.51
C ASP A 306 12.41 -6.63 -13.26
N LEU A 307 12.51 -5.30 -13.30
CA LEU A 307 11.59 -4.44 -14.03
C LEU A 307 11.59 -4.75 -15.54
N THR A 308 12.76 -4.84 -16.14
CA THR A 308 12.88 -5.13 -17.58
C THR A 308 12.33 -6.50 -17.95
N LYS A 309 12.48 -7.52 -17.10
CA LYS A 309 11.83 -8.83 -17.27
C LYS A 309 10.30 -8.69 -17.31
N LYS A 310 9.71 -7.94 -16.37
CA LYS A 310 8.26 -7.69 -16.34
C LYS A 310 7.77 -6.92 -17.56
N LEU A 311 8.51 -5.89 -18.01
CA LEU A 311 8.17 -5.14 -19.22
C LEU A 311 8.22 -6.03 -20.48
N LYS A 312 9.22 -6.92 -20.61
CA LYS A 312 9.29 -7.90 -21.70
C LYS A 312 8.10 -8.85 -21.70
N LEU A 313 7.62 -9.30 -20.52
CA LEU A 313 6.38 -10.09 -20.41
C LEU A 313 5.15 -9.27 -20.87
N GLY A 314 5.09 -7.99 -20.54
CA GLY A 314 4.04 -7.09 -21.05
C GLY A 314 4.09 -6.93 -22.58
N LEU A 315 5.27 -6.81 -23.17
CA LEU A 315 5.46 -6.82 -24.63
C LEU A 315 5.02 -8.14 -25.28
N TYR A 316 5.34 -9.26 -24.64
CA TYR A 316 4.88 -10.57 -25.09
C TYR A 316 3.34 -10.67 -25.06
N ALA A 317 2.70 -10.17 -24.00
CA ALA A 317 1.25 -10.13 -23.94
C ALA A 317 0.63 -9.30 -25.08
N LEU A 318 1.21 -8.11 -25.37
CA LEU A 318 0.80 -7.29 -26.52
C LEU A 318 1.01 -8.03 -27.86
N ALA A 319 2.10 -8.75 -28.02
CA ALA A 319 2.37 -9.53 -29.23
C ALA A 319 1.34 -10.65 -29.44
N LYS A 320 0.89 -11.32 -28.39
CA LYS A 320 -0.17 -12.35 -28.47
C LYS A 320 -1.50 -11.81 -28.97
N ILE A 321 -1.82 -10.57 -28.63
CA ILE A 321 -3.07 -9.91 -29.05
C ILE A 321 -2.89 -9.03 -30.31
N LYS A 322 -1.79 -9.17 -31.06
CA LYS A 322 -1.51 -8.32 -32.24
C LYS A 322 -2.62 -8.33 -33.30
N ARG A 323 -3.32 -9.45 -33.46
CA ARG A 323 -4.41 -9.63 -34.43
C ARG A 323 -5.68 -8.86 -34.05
N ILE A 324 -5.87 -8.50 -32.77
CA ILE A 324 -7.01 -7.69 -32.34
C ILE A 324 -6.85 -6.29 -32.91
N LYS A 325 -7.83 -5.84 -33.73
CA LYS A 325 -7.79 -4.51 -34.37
C LYS A 325 -8.08 -3.38 -33.36
N ASN A 326 -8.83 -3.67 -32.27
CA ASN A 326 -9.23 -2.67 -31.30
C ASN A 326 -8.06 -2.12 -30.50
N VAL A 327 -7.73 -0.86 -30.74
CA VAL A 327 -6.63 -0.12 -30.07
C VAL A 327 -6.88 0.05 -28.57
N HIS A 328 -8.14 0.21 -28.14
CA HIS A 328 -8.48 0.38 -26.72
C HIS A 328 -8.16 -0.88 -25.92
N VAL A 329 -8.42 -2.07 -26.45
CA VAL A 329 -8.06 -3.34 -25.81
C VAL A 329 -6.54 -3.44 -25.63
N LYS A 330 -5.77 -3.15 -26.70
CA LYS A 330 -4.31 -3.16 -26.61
C LYS A 330 -3.77 -2.12 -25.63
N LYS A 331 -4.37 -0.93 -25.59
CA LYS A 331 -4.02 0.12 -24.62
C LYS A 331 -4.31 -0.32 -23.19
N SER A 332 -5.42 -1.01 -22.93
CA SER A 332 -5.72 -1.58 -21.60
C SER A 332 -4.67 -2.60 -21.16
N VAL A 333 -4.18 -3.45 -22.08
CA VAL A 333 -3.08 -4.38 -21.78
C VAL A 333 -1.78 -3.63 -21.50
N TYR A 334 -1.46 -2.58 -22.27
CA TYR A 334 -0.30 -1.72 -21.99
C TYR A 334 -0.40 -1.07 -20.60
N GLU A 335 -1.54 -0.50 -20.26
CA GLU A 335 -1.77 0.14 -18.95
C GLU A 335 -1.60 -0.85 -17.79
N ALA A 336 -2.10 -2.09 -17.96
CA ALA A 336 -2.05 -3.13 -16.94
C ALA A 336 -0.65 -3.75 -16.77
N PHE A 337 0.06 -4.06 -17.88
CA PHE A 337 1.27 -4.88 -17.83
C PHE A 337 2.57 -4.10 -18.06
N ILE A 338 2.52 -2.86 -18.54
CA ILE A 338 3.71 -2.06 -18.82
C ILE A 338 3.71 -0.79 -17.99
N LYS A 339 2.73 0.09 -18.17
CA LYS A 339 2.68 1.38 -17.49
C LYS A 339 2.59 1.22 -15.98
N SER A 340 1.79 0.27 -15.48
CA SER A 340 1.69 -0.01 -14.05
C SER A 340 3.04 -0.34 -13.42
N HIS A 341 3.86 -1.13 -14.09
CA HIS A 341 5.22 -1.47 -13.64
C HIS A 341 6.18 -0.28 -13.72
N LEU A 342 6.11 0.52 -14.79
CA LEU A 342 6.95 1.72 -14.94
C LEU A 342 6.66 2.77 -13.88
N THR A 343 5.38 2.98 -13.53
CA THR A 343 4.98 4.05 -12.60
C THR A 343 5.01 3.62 -11.12
N TYR A 344 5.14 2.33 -10.84
CA TYR A 344 5.18 1.83 -9.46
C TYR A 344 6.43 2.31 -8.72
N ALA A 345 6.24 3.06 -7.65
CA ALA A 345 7.31 3.65 -6.83
C ALA A 345 8.43 4.33 -7.65
N MET A 346 8.10 4.88 -8.83
CA MET A 346 9.06 5.42 -9.79
C MET A 346 9.91 6.55 -9.21
N HIS A 347 9.39 7.26 -8.21
CA HIS A 347 10.10 8.32 -7.50
C HIS A 347 11.34 7.81 -6.76
N ALA A 348 11.29 6.57 -6.26
CA ALA A 348 12.36 5.98 -5.48
C ALA A 348 13.55 5.55 -6.33
N TRP A 349 13.31 4.94 -7.49
CA TRP A 349 14.37 4.25 -8.24
C TRP A 349 14.76 4.93 -9.56
N TYR A 350 13.85 5.65 -10.22
CA TYR A 350 14.13 6.21 -11.55
C TYR A 350 15.23 7.29 -11.55
N PRO A 351 15.33 8.19 -10.55
CA PRO A 351 16.42 9.17 -10.50
C PRO A 351 17.81 8.53 -10.48
N GLY A 352 17.98 7.43 -9.73
CA GLY A 352 19.24 6.70 -9.58
C GLY A 352 19.63 5.80 -10.76
N LEU A 353 18.81 5.68 -11.81
CA LEU A 353 19.17 4.93 -13.00
C LEU A 353 20.22 5.66 -13.87
N THR A 354 21.13 4.89 -14.45
CA THR A 354 22.07 5.39 -15.47
C THR A 354 21.34 5.81 -16.74
N LYS A 355 21.98 6.65 -17.57
CA LYS A 355 21.44 7.06 -18.87
C LYS A 355 21.13 5.85 -19.75
N SER A 356 22.03 4.88 -19.82
CA SER A 356 21.83 3.64 -20.59
C SER A 356 20.59 2.87 -20.13
N GLN A 357 20.36 2.74 -18.82
CA GLN A 357 19.18 2.08 -18.28
C GLN A 357 17.89 2.82 -18.63
N LYS A 358 17.88 4.15 -18.52
CA LYS A 358 16.74 4.99 -18.93
C LYS A 358 16.44 4.83 -20.43
N ASP A 359 17.47 4.79 -21.27
CA ASP A 359 17.34 4.58 -22.71
C ASP A 359 16.74 3.19 -23.03
N ILE A 360 17.11 2.16 -22.27
CA ILE A 360 16.53 0.81 -22.41
C ILE A 360 15.05 0.81 -22.07
N LEU A 361 14.64 1.45 -20.95
CA LEU A 361 13.23 1.58 -20.60
C LEU A 361 12.43 2.29 -21.69
N GLU A 362 12.99 3.39 -22.24
CA GLU A 362 12.34 4.12 -23.31
C GLU A 362 12.26 3.28 -24.62
N LYS A 363 13.27 2.46 -24.94
CA LYS A 363 13.22 1.52 -26.07
C LYS A 363 12.09 0.50 -25.91
N LEU A 364 11.91 -0.06 -24.71
CA LEU A 364 10.83 -1.01 -24.41
C LEU A 364 9.45 -0.33 -24.51
N ASN A 365 9.33 0.89 -24.00
CA ASN A 365 8.09 1.67 -24.10
C ASN A 365 7.75 2.02 -25.56
N LYS A 366 8.73 2.43 -26.37
CA LYS A 366 8.57 2.65 -27.82
C LYS A 366 8.13 1.39 -28.56
N ALA A 367 8.66 0.23 -28.20
CA ALA A 367 8.22 -1.03 -28.77
C ALA A 367 6.74 -1.31 -28.45
N ALA A 368 6.33 -1.07 -27.21
CA ALA A 368 4.93 -1.24 -26.80
C ALA A 368 3.96 -0.35 -27.59
N VAL A 369 4.24 0.95 -27.71
CA VAL A 369 3.34 1.88 -28.43
C VAL A 369 3.24 1.56 -29.90
N ARG A 370 4.33 1.09 -30.55
CA ARG A 370 4.27 0.60 -31.93
C ARG A 370 3.39 -0.65 -32.09
N MET A 371 3.47 -1.59 -31.14
CA MET A 371 2.62 -2.79 -31.14
C MET A 371 1.14 -2.47 -30.98
N ILE A 372 0.78 -1.44 -30.22
CA ILE A 372 -0.60 -1.01 -30.03
C ILE A 372 -1.23 -0.62 -31.36
N VAL A 373 -0.54 0.20 -32.17
CA VAL A 373 -1.05 0.67 -33.47
C VAL A 373 -0.72 -0.25 -34.64
N GLY A 374 0.08 -1.30 -34.41
CA GLY A 374 0.54 -2.20 -35.50
C GLY A 374 1.58 -1.60 -36.43
N ALA A 375 2.32 -0.57 -35.98
CA ALA A 375 3.36 0.09 -36.78
C ALA A 375 4.64 -0.77 -36.93
N ARG A 376 5.39 -0.53 -38.00
CA ARG A 376 6.71 -1.16 -38.23
C ARG A 376 7.70 -0.74 -37.14
N LYS A 377 8.75 -1.58 -36.91
CA LYS A 377 9.78 -1.30 -35.88
C LYS A 377 10.50 0.03 -36.10
N GLN A 378 10.69 0.47 -37.35
CA GLN A 378 11.35 1.72 -37.71
C GLN A 378 10.43 2.96 -37.63
N ALA A 379 9.12 2.80 -37.52
CA ALA A 379 8.18 3.92 -37.53
C ALA A 379 8.51 4.95 -36.41
N HIS A 380 8.41 6.23 -36.75
CA HIS A 380 8.61 7.31 -35.78
C HIS A 380 7.61 7.23 -34.65
N SER A 381 8.10 7.16 -33.43
CA SER A 381 7.24 6.97 -32.25
C SER A 381 6.61 8.26 -31.70
N ALA A 382 7.12 9.44 -32.08
CA ALA A 382 6.65 10.71 -31.54
C ALA A 382 5.16 10.99 -31.83
N GLU A 383 4.71 10.72 -33.06
CA GLU A 383 3.31 10.87 -33.44
C GLU A 383 2.43 9.80 -32.81
N ILE A 384 2.95 8.57 -32.68
CA ILE A 384 2.23 7.46 -32.04
C ILE A 384 1.95 7.78 -30.58
N TYR A 385 2.92 8.35 -29.85
CA TYR A 385 2.72 8.80 -28.47
C TYR A 385 1.61 9.84 -28.37
N LYS A 386 1.57 10.83 -29.27
CA LYS A 386 0.52 11.85 -29.34
C LYS A 386 -0.85 11.23 -29.61
N THR A 387 -0.96 10.41 -30.65
CA THR A 387 -2.22 9.78 -31.07
C THR A 387 -2.80 8.88 -29.97
N LEU A 388 -1.94 8.10 -29.29
CA LEU A 388 -2.37 7.21 -28.22
C LEU A 388 -2.57 7.95 -26.87
N THR A 389 -2.13 9.20 -26.76
CA THR A 389 -2.07 9.94 -25.49
C THR A 389 -1.29 9.15 -24.42
N ILE A 390 -0.19 8.52 -24.84
CA ILE A 390 0.73 7.80 -23.97
C ILE A 390 1.97 8.69 -23.77
N LEU A 391 2.51 8.70 -22.57
CA LEU A 391 3.69 9.49 -22.23
C LEU A 391 4.98 8.66 -22.45
N ARG A 392 6.07 9.35 -22.75
CA ARG A 392 7.42 8.78 -22.71
C ARG A 392 7.77 8.45 -21.26
N VAL A 393 8.77 7.62 -21.03
CA VAL A 393 9.13 7.19 -19.67
C VAL A 393 9.55 8.37 -18.79
N GLU A 394 10.31 9.31 -19.33
CA GLU A 394 10.72 10.52 -18.61
C GLU A 394 9.51 11.42 -18.27
N ASP A 395 8.59 11.60 -19.22
CA ASP A 395 7.37 12.40 -19.01
C ASP A 395 6.43 11.73 -17.98
N LEU A 396 6.39 10.39 -17.94
CA LEU A 396 5.70 9.62 -16.89
C LEU A 396 6.30 9.94 -15.52
N PHE A 397 7.63 9.96 -15.39
CA PHE A 397 8.30 10.30 -14.15
C PHE A 397 7.93 11.73 -13.71
N ILE A 398 8.09 12.73 -14.59
CA ILE A 398 7.74 14.12 -14.31
C ILE A 398 6.27 14.24 -13.89
N THR A 399 5.37 13.58 -14.61
CA THR A 399 3.92 13.63 -14.31
C THR A 399 3.61 13.03 -12.94
N THR A 400 4.27 11.94 -12.57
CA THR A 400 4.08 11.31 -11.25
C THR A 400 4.60 12.20 -10.12
N VAL A 401 5.76 12.88 -10.31
CA VAL A 401 6.32 13.85 -9.37
C VAL A 401 5.37 15.05 -9.17
N VAL A 402 4.91 15.65 -10.26
CA VAL A 402 3.98 16.80 -10.20
C VAL A 402 2.65 16.41 -9.54
N ALA A 403 2.10 15.24 -9.88
CA ALA A 403 0.87 14.75 -9.26
C ALA A 403 1.05 14.44 -7.76
N GLY A 404 2.23 13.99 -7.36
CA GLY A 404 2.62 13.81 -5.96
C GLY A 404 2.67 15.12 -5.21
N ALA A 405 3.37 16.13 -5.76
CA ALA A 405 3.50 17.45 -5.18
C ALA A 405 2.14 18.17 -5.03
N ARG A 406 1.25 18.08 -6.04
CA ARG A 406 -0.10 18.67 -5.97
C ARG A 406 -0.94 18.05 -4.84
N ARG A 407 -0.97 16.71 -4.75
CA ARG A 407 -1.68 16.02 -3.65
C ARG A 407 -1.14 16.40 -2.28
N LEU A 408 0.16 16.65 -2.19
CA LEU A 408 0.79 17.11 -0.97
C LEU A 408 0.34 18.52 -0.61
N LYS A 409 0.36 19.46 -1.58
CA LYS A 409 -0.09 20.85 -1.42
C LYS A 409 -1.56 20.93 -1.00
N GLU A 410 -2.45 20.14 -1.63
CA GLU A 410 -3.87 20.06 -1.25
C GLU A 410 -4.06 19.58 0.18
N ARG A 411 -3.24 18.62 0.65
CA ARG A 411 -3.27 18.14 2.04
C ARG A 411 -2.75 19.16 3.04
N ILE A 412 -1.72 19.91 2.69
CA ILE A 412 -1.17 20.99 3.53
C ILE A 412 -2.22 22.09 3.69
N ASN A 413 -2.87 22.50 2.60
CA ASN A 413 -3.90 23.54 2.63
C ASN A 413 -5.16 23.13 3.43
N ASN A 414 -5.49 21.82 3.45
CA ASN A 414 -6.63 21.29 4.19
C ASN A 414 -6.32 20.95 5.67
N ASN A 415 -5.06 21.05 6.10
CA ASN A 415 -4.63 20.67 7.45
C ASN A 415 -3.50 21.60 7.93
N ASN A 416 -3.86 22.67 8.64
CA ASN A 416 -2.92 23.64 9.21
C ASN A 416 -1.84 23.05 10.15
N ASN A 417 -1.97 21.77 10.56
CA ASN A 417 -1.04 21.08 11.47
C ASN A 417 0.04 20.24 10.78
N LEU A 418 0.08 20.18 9.43
CA LEU A 418 1.07 19.37 8.69
C LEU A 418 2.41 20.07 8.45
N ASN A 419 2.53 21.34 8.85
CA ASN A 419 3.73 22.17 8.61
C ASN A 419 5.00 21.71 9.35
N LYS A 420 4.92 20.74 10.27
CA LYS A 420 6.07 20.43 11.15
C LYS A 420 6.96 19.27 10.66
N TYR A 421 6.52 18.45 9.69
CA TYR A 421 7.23 17.21 9.30
C TYR A 421 7.37 16.95 7.79
N MET A 422 6.93 17.88 6.94
CA MET A 422 7.22 17.84 5.51
C MET A 422 7.67 19.23 5.10
N VAL A 423 8.91 19.56 5.45
CA VAL A 423 9.60 20.68 4.85
C VAL A 423 9.83 20.28 3.39
N ILE A 424 8.98 20.76 2.48
CA ILE A 424 9.41 20.97 1.11
C ILE A 424 10.38 22.13 1.24
N THR A 425 11.63 21.84 1.57
CA THR A 425 12.70 22.80 1.42
C THR A 425 12.78 23.06 -0.07
N GLU A 426 12.21 24.18 -0.51
CA GLU A 426 12.78 24.84 -1.67
C GLU A 426 14.28 24.92 -1.37
N PRO A 427 15.14 24.41 -2.25
CA PRO A 427 16.57 24.42 -1.98
C PRO A 427 17.03 25.86 -1.86
N LYS A 428 17.11 26.39 -0.63
CA LYS A 428 17.60 27.73 -0.32
C LYS A 428 19.11 27.89 -0.55
N THR A 429 19.82 26.81 -0.89
CA THR A 429 21.26 26.89 -1.15
C THR A 429 21.68 26.07 -2.37
N ARG A 430 22.44 26.73 -3.24
CA ARG A 430 23.06 26.16 -4.46
C ARG A 430 24.00 24.96 -4.22
N SER A 431 24.22 24.54 -3.00
CA SER A 431 25.23 23.54 -2.60
C SER A 431 24.70 22.14 -2.32
N ALA A 432 23.38 21.89 -2.32
CA ALA A 432 22.83 20.60 -1.92
C ALA A 432 22.46 19.64 -3.08
N ILE A 433 22.56 20.08 -4.33
CA ILE A 433 22.38 19.20 -5.49
C ILE A 433 23.53 19.47 -6.45
N ASN A 434 24.48 18.54 -6.55
CA ASN A 434 25.44 18.47 -7.65
C ASN A 434 24.72 18.15 -8.96
N TYR A 435 23.87 19.06 -9.40
CA TYR A 435 23.17 19.00 -10.68
C TYR A 435 23.92 19.87 -11.67
N ASN A 436 24.39 19.27 -12.75
CA ASN A 436 25.08 19.96 -13.84
C ASN A 436 24.22 21.15 -14.33
N PRO A 437 24.71 22.43 -14.27
CA PRO A 437 23.92 23.64 -14.59
C PRO A 437 23.32 23.64 -16.00
N ARG A 438 23.89 22.88 -16.95
CA ARG A 438 23.37 22.73 -18.32
C ARG A 438 22.04 21.96 -18.39
N GLN A 439 21.68 21.18 -17.36
CA GLN A 439 20.40 20.47 -17.30
C GLN A 439 19.27 21.26 -16.66
N LYS A 440 19.56 22.29 -15.83
CA LYS A 440 18.55 23.14 -15.19
C LYS A 440 17.64 23.89 -16.17
N GLY A 441 18.23 24.40 -17.24
CA GLY A 441 17.48 25.16 -18.26
C GLY A 441 16.43 24.33 -18.98
N ASN A 442 16.72 23.03 -19.22
CA ASN A 442 15.82 22.14 -19.94
C ASN A 442 14.69 21.59 -19.05
N VAL A 443 14.93 21.32 -17.76
CA VAL A 443 13.90 20.84 -16.84
C VAL A 443 12.87 21.92 -16.57
N ILE A 444 13.28 23.16 -16.34
CA ILE A 444 12.37 24.30 -16.09
C ILE A 444 11.54 24.64 -17.35
N ARG A 445 12.15 24.63 -18.54
CA ARG A 445 11.44 24.86 -19.80
C ARG A 445 10.46 23.73 -20.14
N THR A 446 10.79 22.50 -19.81
CA THR A 446 9.90 21.34 -19.99
C THR A 446 8.72 21.40 -19.01
N HIS A 447 8.93 21.84 -17.76
CA HIS A 447 7.86 22.07 -16.79
C HIS A 447 6.85 23.14 -17.24
N ALA A 448 7.35 24.26 -17.76
CA ALA A 448 6.50 25.34 -18.29
C ALA A 448 5.67 24.89 -19.51
N ARG A 449 6.27 24.10 -20.43
CA ARG A 449 5.56 23.55 -21.60
C ARG A 449 4.48 22.54 -21.20
N ILE A 450 4.75 21.65 -20.22
CA ILE A 450 3.77 20.67 -19.74
C ILE A 450 2.60 21.36 -19.03
N LEU A 451 2.86 22.39 -18.23
CA LEU A 451 1.82 23.20 -17.57
C LEU A 451 0.94 23.93 -18.58
N ASN A 452 1.52 24.48 -19.64
CA ASN A 452 0.78 25.16 -20.68
C ASN A 452 -0.05 24.18 -21.54
N SER A 453 0.50 23.03 -21.92
CA SER A 453 -0.24 22.01 -22.66
C SER A 453 -1.39 21.39 -21.84
N GLN A 454 -1.25 21.30 -20.52
CA GLN A 454 -2.36 20.86 -19.64
C GLN A 454 -3.41 21.96 -19.43
N LYS A 455 -3.03 23.23 -19.37
CA LYS A 455 -3.98 24.36 -19.38
C LYS A 455 -4.81 24.36 -20.66
N ASP A 456 -4.18 24.23 -21.82
CA ASP A 456 -4.86 24.16 -23.12
C ASP A 456 -5.79 22.95 -23.23
N TYR A 457 -5.38 21.79 -22.68
CA TYR A 457 -6.21 20.58 -22.64
C TYR A 457 -7.43 20.74 -21.72
N LEU A 458 -7.27 21.37 -20.56
CA LEU A 458 -8.36 21.62 -19.61
C LEU A 458 -9.30 22.71 -20.15
N GLN A 459 -8.80 23.77 -20.80
CA GLN A 459 -9.63 24.78 -21.44
C GLN A 459 -10.43 24.18 -22.60
N LYS A 460 -9.81 23.38 -23.48
CA LYS A 460 -10.54 22.67 -24.56
C LYS A 460 -11.61 21.71 -24.03
N LYS A 461 -11.37 21.04 -22.89
CA LYS A 461 -12.36 20.15 -22.28
C LYS A 461 -13.54 20.91 -21.65
N THR A 462 -13.30 22.13 -21.17
CA THR A 462 -14.35 23.02 -20.64
C THR A 462 -15.21 23.58 -21.78
N ILE A 463 -14.60 23.97 -22.89
CA ILE A 463 -15.32 24.46 -24.11
C ILE A 463 -16.16 23.35 -24.74
N HIS A 464 -15.67 22.09 -24.80
CA HIS A 464 -16.44 20.97 -25.32
C HIS A 464 -17.62 20.53 -24.41
N ARG A 465 -17.61 20.86 -23.11
CA ARG A 465 -18.74 20.64 -22.21
C ARG A 465 -19.81 21.73 -22.28
N SER A 466 -19.48 22.94 -22.73
CA SER A 466 -20.43 24.03 -22.90
C SER A 466 -21.28 23.92 -24.19
N ASN A 467 -20.84 23.13 -25.18
CA ASN A 467 -21.55 22.97 -26.45
C ASN A 467 -22.52 21.78 -26.51
N TYR A 468 -22.68 21.00 -25.42
CA TYR A 468 -23.70 19.96 -25.26
C TYR A 468 -24.56 20.26 -24.03
N GLY A 469 -25.13 21.46 -23.98
CA GLY A 469 -26.10 21.86 -22.96
C GLY A 469 -27.52 21.86 -23.54
N GLY A 470 -28.19 20.78 -23.38
CA GLY A 470 -29.64 20.66 -23.70
C GLY A 470 -30.24 19.46 -22.98
N HIS A 471 -31.08 19.79 -21.98
CA HIS A 471 -32.05 18.92 -21.30
C HIS A 471 -31.59 17.68 -20.56
N GLU A 472 -31.47 17.77 -19.24
CA GLU A 472 -32.35 17.20 -18.21
C GLU A 472 -31.74 17.46 -16.82
N LYS A 473 -32.22 18.51 -16.16
CA LYS A 473 -32.08 18.70 -14.72
C LYS A 473 -33.00 17.71 -14.02
N ARG A 474 -32.52 16.53 -13.69
CA ARG A 474 -33.12 15.74 -12.60
C ARG A 474 -32.49 16.21 -11.30
N HIS A 475 -33.27 16.91 -10.49
CA HIS A 475 -32.99 17.22 -9.10
C HIS A 475 -32.75 15.90 -8.35
N ILE A 476 -31.50 15.58 -8.12
CA ILE A 476 -31.14 14.65 -7.05
C ILE A 476 -31.08 15.52 -5.79
N ALA A 477 -32.18 15.50 -5.04
CA ALA A 477 -32.24 16.05 -3.70
C ALA A 477 -31.11 15.41 -2.89
N SER A 478 -30.12 16.20 -2.51
CA SER A 478 -29.11 15.85 -1.53
C SER A 478 -29.80 15.70 -0.18
N VAL A 479 -30.10 14.47 0.20
CA VAL A 479 -30.57 14.16 1.55
C VAL A 479 -29.34 14.25 2.46
N PRO A 480 -29.29 15.18 3.41
CA PRO A 480 -28.19 15.27 4.36
C PRO A 480 -28.42 14.25 5.48
N TYR A 481 -28.06 12.99 5.24
CA TYR A 481 -28.00 12.00 6.31
C TYR A 481 -26.63 12.05 7.00
N ARG A 482 -26.40 13.08 7.81
CA ARG A 482 -25.46 13.03 8.91
C ARG A 482 -26.16 12.39 10.11
N MET A 483 -26.18 11.07 10.21
CA MET A 483 -26.35 10.42 11.50
C MET A 483 -25.08 10.65 12.32
N ARG A 484 -25.08 11.69 13.14
CA ARG A 484 -24.11 11.83 14.25
C ARG A 484 -24.56 10.88 15.35
N TRP A 485 -24.03 9.70 15.36
CA TRP A 485 -24.11 8.83 16.52
C TRP A 485 -23.00 9.25 17.48
N HIS A 486 -23.36 9.70 18.69
CA HIS A 486 -22.41 9.90 19.79
C HIS A 486 -21.97 8.52 20.29
N TRP A 487 -20.97 7.95 19.63
CA TRP A 487 -20.50 6.58 19.84
C TRP A 487 -19.06 6.53 20.36
N MET A 488 -18.44 7.68 20.70
CA MET A 488 -17.10 7.76 21.25
C MET A 488 -17.11 8.45 22.60
#